data_401652eeef4b6206dd082deb46a77099
#
_entry.id   401652eeef4b6206dd082deb46a77099
#
_cell.length_a   1.000
_cell.length_b   1.000
_cell.length_c   1.000
_cell.angle_alpha   90.00
_cell.angle_beta   90.00
_cell.angle_gamma   90.00
#
_symmetry.space_group_name_H-M   'P 1'
#
loop_
_entity.id
_entity.type
_entity.pdbx_description
1 polymer ?
#
loop_
_entity_poly.entity_id
_entity_poly.type
_entity_poly.pdbx_seq_one_letter_code
_entity_poly.pdbx_strand_id
1 'polypeptide(L)'
;MPNNLPDEGNPVAQQTDNRPPALKPALDSMTLLVAAVIVHDKTTNRVVLLQRSENAKFAQGMWDLPVGKSEPGEPITETAVRELYEETGLTVKPESLKVAHVIHGAWGVEAPNGFLTVVFAAEEWTGEPENREPRKHAQVRWVDTELFPTSA
;
A
#
# COMPACT_ATOMS: atom_id res chain seq x y z
N MET A 1 -11.65 48.81 -25.60
CA MET A 1 -11.42 48.19 -25.09
C MET A 1 -11.31 47.95 -24.69
N PRO A 2 -11.29 47.99 -24.74
CA PRO A 2 -11.01 47.40 -24.08
C PRO A 2 -10.84 46.54 -23.80
N ASN A 3 -10.67 46.26 -23.86
CA ASN A 3 -10.50 45.23 -23.47
C ASN A 3 -10.41 44.46 -23.37
N ASN A 4 -10.31 44.39 -23.52
CA ASN A 4 -10.20 43.46 -23.18
C ASN A 4 -9.89 42.82 -23.10
N LEU A 5 -9.80 42.76 -23.12
CA LEU A 5 -9.47 41.96 -22.73
C LEU A 5 -9.04 41.27 -22.70
N PRO A 6 -8.75 41.42 -22.92
CA PRO A 6 -8.16 40.49 -22.75
C PRO A 6 -7.96 39.86 -22.26
N ASP A 7 -8.21 39.97 -21.94
CA ASP A 7 -7.89 39.30 -21.29
C ASP A 7 -8.27 38.55 -21.28
N GLU A 8 -8.72 38.85 -21.64
CA GLU A 8 -9.15 37.98 -21.43
C GLU A 8 -8.74 36.74 -21.20
N GLY A 9 -9.23 36.40 -20.73
CA GLY A 9 -8.71 35.26 -20.25
C GLY A 9 -7.41 34.94 -20.51
N ASN A 10 -7.05 35.60 -20.61
CA ASN A 10 -5.87 35.48 -20.94
C ASN A 10 -5.18 34.37 -20.70
N PRO A 11 -4.84 34.10 -21.35
CA PRO A 11 -3.90 33.05 -21.29
C PRO A 11 -2.89 33.25 -20.17
N VAL A 12 -3.07 34.28 -19.39
CA VAL A 12 -2.17 34.50 -18.27
C VAL A 12 -2.23 33.37 -17.27
N ALA A 13 -3.45 32.89 -16.98
CA ALA A 13 -3.57 31.75 -16.07
C ALA A 13 -2.89 30.50 -16.66
N GLN A 14 -2.97 30.33 -17.94
CA GLN A 14 -2.30 29.19 -18.59
C GLN A 14 -0.79 29.31 -18.52
N GLN A 15 -0.27 30.51 -18.58
CA GLN A 15 1.15 30.74 -18.52
C GLN A 15 1.75 30.49 -17.16
N THR A 16 0.94 30.56 -16.10
CA THR A 16 1.42 30.35 -14.74
C THR A 16 1.31 28.88 -14.31
N ASP A 17 0.62 28.06 -15.08
CA ASP A 17 0.49 26.65 -14.77
C ASP A 17 1.54 25.86 -15.56
N ASN A 18 2.57 25.42 -14.85
CA ASN A 18 3.69 24.69 -15.43
C ASN A 18 3.51 23.19 -15.43
N ARG A 19 2.35 22.70 -15.02
CA ARG A 19 2.10 21.25 -15.03
C ARG A 19 1.90 20.79 -16.48
N PRO A 20 2.32 19.56 -16.78
CA PRO A 20 2.04 19.01 -18.13
C PRO A 20 0.54 18.88 -18.33
N PRO A 21 0.08 18.92 -19.58
CA PRO A 21 -1.34 18.68 -19.87
C PRO A 21 -1.78 17.34 -19.32
N ALA A 22 -3.01 17.27 -18.84
CA ALA A 22 -3.57 16.01 -18.37
C ALA A 22 -3.68 15.03 -19.51
N LEU A 23 -3.23 13.81 -19.27
CA LEU A 23 -3.37 12.74 -20.23
C LEU A 23 -4.78 12.17 -20.16
N LYS A 24 -5.24 11.60 -21.27
CA LYS A 24 -6.50 10.87 -21.27
C LYS A 24 -6.36 9.66 -20.33
N PRO A 25 -7.42 9.31 -19.62
CA PRO A 25 -7.37 8.12 -18.77
C PRO A 25 -6.99 6.89 -19.59
N ALA A 26 -6.01 6.15 -19.11
CA ALA A 26 -5.58 4.91 -19.76
C ALA A 26 -6.38 3.77 -19.11
N LEU A 27 -7.65 3.66 -19.46
CA LEU A 27 -8.57 2.74 -18.81
C LEU A 27 -8.10 1.30 -18.92
N ASP A 28 -7.50 0.94 -20.05
CA ASP A 28 -7.01 -0.42 -20.25
C ASP A 28 -5.82 -0.77 -19.38
N SER A 29 -5.13 0.25 -18.87
CA SER A 29 -3.96 0.06 -18.03
C SER A 29 -4.25 0.31 -16.55
N MET A 30 -5.49 0.56 -16.21
CA MET A 30 -5.84 0.81 -14.80
C MET A 30 -5.54 -0.42 -13.97
N THR A 31 -4.84 -0.20 -12.88
CA THR A 31 -4.29 -1.23 -12.01
C THR A 31 -4.65 -0.91 -10.58
N LEU A 32 -5.02 -1.93 -9.81
CA LEU A 32 -5.23 -1.76 -8.38
C LEU A 32 -3.88 -1.70 -7.70
N LEU A 33 -3.61 -0.62 -6.98
CA LEU A 33 -2.37 -0.47 -6.22
C LEU A 33 -2.55 -1.00 -4.81
N VAL A 34 -1.62 -1.83 -4.38
CA VAL A 34 -1.63 -2.48 -3.06
C VAL A 34 -0.26 -2.33 -2.43
N ALA A 35 -0.22 -2.08 -1.13
CA ALA A 35 1.03 -2.01 -0.38
C ALA A 35 1.03 -3.09 0.69
N ALA A 36 2.16 -3.76 0.85
CA ALA A 36 2.39 -4.71 1.93
C ALA A 36 3.65 -4.31 2.67
N VAL A 37 3.74 -4.65 3.96
CA VAL A 37 4.88 -4.25 4.78
C VAL A 37 5.47 -5.45 5.51
N ILE A 38 6.78 -5.65 5.34
CA ILE A 38 7.56 -6.58 6.13
C ILE A 38 8.19 -5.78 7.27
N VAL A 39 7.62 -5.88 8.47
CA VAL A 39 8.25 -5.30 9.66
C VAL A 39 9.19 -6.37 10.20
N HIS A 40 10.48 -6.13 10.09
CA HIS A 40 11.49 -7.12 10.40
C HIS A 40 12.35 -6.66 11.57
N ASP A 41 12.30 -7.41 12.66
CA ASP A 41 13.18 -7.23 13.80
C ASP A 41 14.44 -8.04 13.55
N LYS A 42 15.52 -7.36 13.17
CA LYS A 42 16.79 -8.01 12.85
C LYS A 42 17.45 -8.64 14.08
N THR A 43 17.16 -8.12 15.27
CA THR A 43 17.73 -8.64 16.50
C THR A 43 17.22 -10.04 16.82
N THR A 44 15.93 -10.25 16.63
CA THR A 44 15.28 -11.55 16.91
C THR A 44 15.00 -12.35 15.67
N ASN A 45 15.20 -11.76 14.50
CA ASN A 45 14.89 -12.34 13.18
C ASN A 45 13.44 -12.77 13.08
N ARG A 46 12.53 -11.90 13.50
CA ARG A 46 11.09 -12.12 13.45
C ARG A 46 10.42 -11.07 12.60
N VAL A 47 9.30 -11.42 12.02
CA VAL A 47 8.48 -10.55 11.18
C VAL A 47 7.08 -10.54 11.71
N VAL A 48 6.38 -9.40 11.54
CA VAL A 48 4.97 -9.31 11.91
C VAL A 48 4.12 -9.92 10.81
N LEU A 49 3.33 -10.91 11.17
CA LEU A 49 2.35 -11.53 10.30
C LEU A 49 0.98 -11.47 10.92
N LEU A 50 -0.02 -11.54 10.07
CA LEU A 50 -1.41 -11.69 10.50
C LEU A 50 -2.00 -12.94 9.86
N GLN A 51 -2.94 -13.54 10.56
CA GLN A 51 -3.63 -14.72 10.06
C GLN A 51 -5.06 -14.35 9.70
N ARG A 52 -5.47 -14.68 8.50
CA ARG A 52 -6.82 -14.37 8.04
C ARG A 52 -7.83 -15.18 8.84
N SER A 53 -8.91 -14.52 9.25
CA SER A 53 -9.93 -15.14 10.10
C SER A 53 -10.86 -16.04 9.27
N GLU A 54 -11.74 -16.74 9.98
CA GLU A 54 -12.78 -17.54 9.34
C GLU A 54 -13.78 -16.65 8.58
N ASN A 55 -13.86 -15.37 8.94
CA ASN A 55 -14.78 -14.43 8.28
C ASN A 55 -14.17 -13.80 7.03
N ALA A 56 -12.92 -14.13 6.69
CA ALA A 56 -12.28 -13.60 5.49
C ALA A 56 -12.99 -14.14 4.25
N LYS A 57 -13.06 -13.30 3.22
CA LYS A 57 -13.76 -13.67 1.98
C LYS A 57 -13.02 -14.76 1.21
N PHE A 58 -11.71 -14.86 1.42
CA PHE A 58 -10.90 -15.90 0.77
C PHE A 58 -9.68 -16.17 1.64
N ALA A 59 -9.04 -17.32 1.40
CA ALA A 59 -7.80 -17.74 2.06
C ALA A 59 -7.90 -17.72 3.60
N GLN A 60 -9.02 -18.22 4.13
CA GLN A 60 -9.22 -18.31 5.58
C GLN A 60 -8.10 -19.13 6.21
N GLY A 61 -7.59 -18.64 7.36
CA GLY A 61 -6.53 -19.32 8.10
C GLY A 61 -5.14 -19.13 7.53
N MET A 62 -5.01 -18.52 6.37
CA MET A 62 -3.69 -18.26 5.78
C MET A 62 -3.01 -17.09 6.46
N TRP A 63 -1.69 -17.18 6.54
CA TRP A 63 -0.86 -16.09 7.07
C TRP A 63 -0.45 -15.15 5.97
N ASP A 64 -0.38 -13.86 6.30
CA ASP A 64 -0.09 -12.82 5.34
C ASP A 64 0.68 -11.68 6.01
N LEU A 65 1.29 -10.84 5.19
CA LEU A 65 1.83 -9.57 5.65
C LEU A 65 0.68 -8.60 5.89
N PRO A 66 0.88 -7.58 6.73
CA PRO A 66 -0.02 -6.42 6.71
C PRO A 66 -0.06 -5.86 5.30
N VAL A 67 -1.26 -5.69 4.76
CA VAL A 67 -1.43 -5.38 3.34
C VAL A 67 -2.77 -4.69 3.12
N GLY A 68 -2.81 -3.74 2.19
CA GLY A 68 -4.05 -3.10 1.84
C GLY A 68 -3.96 -2.24 0.60
N LYS A 69 -5.12 -1.79 0.15
CA LYS A 69 -5.27 -1.05 -1.10
C LYS A 69 -5.01 0.42 -0.90
N SER A 70 -4.44 1.04 -1.93
CA SER A 70 -4.27 2.48 -1.98
C SER A 70 -5.62 3.18 -2.11
N GLU A 71 -5.75 4.33 -1.49
CA GLU A 71 -6.92 5.21 -1.64
C GLU A 71 -6.65 6.22 -2.74
N PRO A 72 -7.70 6.83 -3.31
CA PRO A 72 -7.50 7.80 -4.40
C PRO A 72 -6.53 8.91 -4.00
N GLY A 73 -5.51 9.11 -4.83
CA GLY A 73 -4.51 10.15 -4.60
C GLY A 73 -3.50 9.85 -3.51
N GLU A 74 -3.55 8.68 -2.92
CA GLU A 74 -2.65 8.32 -1.82
C GLU A 74 -1.34 7.75 -2.39
N PRO A 75 -0.19 8.35 -2.05
CA PRO A 75 1.10 7.76 -2.42
C PRO A 75 1.25 6.36 -1.81
N ILE A 76 1.87 5.46 -2.55
CA ILE A 76 1.93 4.05 -2.14
C ILE A 76 2.67 3.85 -0.80
N THR A 77 3.65 4.70 -0.49
CA THR A 77 4.32 4.64 0.81
C THR A 77 3.39 5.01 1.94
N GLU A 78 2.48 5.96 1.71
CA GLU A 78 1.48 6.34 2.72
C GLU A 78 0.41 5.27 2.88
N THR A 79 0.10 4.57 1.79
CA THR A 79 -0.77 3.39 1.88
C THR A 79 -0.17 2.36 2.83
N ALA A 80 1.13 2.10 2.67
CA ALA A 80 1.83 1.14 3.53
C ALA A 80 1.76 1.56 4.99
N VAL A 81 2.06 2.83 5.28
CA VAL A 81 2.02 3.35 6.65
C VAL A 81 0.63 3.24 7.26
N ARG A 82 -0.38 3.65 6.49
CA ARG A 82 -1.76 3.65 6.97
C ARG A 82 -2.28 2.24 7.22
N GLU A 83 -2.10 1.34 6.26
CA GLU A 83 -2.60 -0.03 6.41
C GLU A 83 -1.90 -0.76 7.54
N LEU A 84 -0.60 -0.57 7.69
CA LEU A 84 0.13 -1.18 8.78
C LEU A 84 -0.44 -0.73 10.13
N TYR A 85 -0.69 0.57 10.27
CA TYR A 85 -1.25 1.11 11.51
C TYR A 85 -2.66 0.59 11.76
N GLU A 86 -3.49 0.57 10.73
CA GLU A 86 -4.88 0.12 10.88
C GLU A 86 -4.97 -1.35 11.28
N GLU A 87 -4.06 -2.17 10.78
CA GLU A 87 -4.12 -3.61 11.01
C GLU A 87 -3.36 -4.05 12.25
N THR A 88 -2.29 -3.37 12.60
CA THR A 88 -1.39 -3.84 13.66
C THR A 88 -1.10 -2.83 14.78
N GLY A 89 -1.42 -1.56 14.56
CA GLY A 89 -1.07 -0.49 15.51
C GLY A 89 0.38 -0.03 15.42
N LEU A 90 1.18 -0.67 14.58
CA LEU A 90 2.58 -0.27 14.43
C LEU A 90 2.71 0.99 13.59
N THR A 91 3.65 1.84 13.94
CA THR A 91 3.94 3.07 13.22
C THR A 91 5.32 3.00 12.60
N VAL A 92 5.40 3.31 11.31
CA VAL A 92 6.67 3.43 10.58
C VAL A 92 6.66 4.77 9.85
N LYS A 93 7.85 5.28 9.56
CA LYS A 93 8.00 6.51 8.79
C LYS A 93 8.06 6.17 7.31
N PRO A 94 7.33 6.90 6.45
CA PRO A 94 7.34 6.60 5.02
C PRO A 94 8.76 6.59 4.43
N GLU A 95 9.59 7.52 4.87
CA GLU A 95 10.95 7.65 4.34
C GLU A 95 11.88 6.52 4.77
N SER A 96 11.51 5.73 5.77
CA SER A 96 12.31 4.58 6.19
C SER A 96 11.95 3.30 5.45
N LEU A 97 10.89 3.32 4.65
CA LEU A 97 10.46 2.15 3.90
C LEU A 97 11.35 1.93 2.68
N LYS A 98 11.70 0.68 2.44
CA LYS A 98 12.48 0.28 1.26
C LYS A 98 11.70 -0.75 0.48
N VAL A 99 11.72 -0.66 -0.84
CA VAL A 99 11.06 -1.65 -1.67
C VAL A 99 11.82 -2.96 -1.59
N ALA A 100 11.14 -4.01 -1.16
CA ALA A 100 11.70 -5.35 -1.08
C ALA A 100 11.30 -6.19 -2.28
N HIS A 101 10.09 -5.99 -2.79
CA HIS A 101 9.59 -6.80 -3.90
C HIS A 101 8.40 -6.12 -4.55
N VAL A 102 8.12 -6.50 -5.79
CA VAL A 102 6.94 -6.03 -6.53
C VAL A 102 6.26 -7.25 -7.14
N ILE A 103 4.95 -7.34 -6.97
CA ILE A 103 4.16 -8.43 -7.50
C ILE A 103 3.07 -7.84 -8.39
N HIS A 104 3.02 -8.25 -9.65
CA HIS A 104 1.96 -7.83 -10.56
C HIS A 104 1.17 -9.07 -10.97
N GLY A 105 -0.11 -9.09 -10.63
CA GLY A 105 -1.00 -10.18 -10.98
C GLY A 105 -2.19 -9.66 -11.75
N ALA A 106 -2.66 -10.44 -12.71
CA ALA A 106 -3.72 -10.02 -13.63
C ALA A 106 -5.08 -10.62 -13.28
N TRP A 107 -5.21 -11.17 -12.08
CA TRP A 107 -6.45 -11.86 -11.69
C TRP A 107 -6.90 -11.40 -10.30
N GLY A 108 -8.13 -11.76 -9.95
CA GLY A 108 -8.63 -11.60 -8.60
C GLY A 108 -9.12 -10.21 -8.23
N VAL A 109 -9.10 -9.28 -9.17
CA VAL A 109 -9.59 -7.91 -8.94
C VAL A 109 -10.29 -7.40 -10.19
N GLU A 110 -11.17 -6.41 -10.00
CA GLU A 110 -11.93 -5.81 -11.11
C GLU A 110 -11.19 -4.59 -11.64
N ALA A 111 -9.99 -4.81 -12.11
CA ALA A 111 -9.21 -3.78 -12.78
C ALA A 111 -8.63 -4.40 -14.06
N PRO A 112 -8.72 -3.70 -15.19
CA PRO A 112 -8.28 -4.27 -16.48
C PRO A 112 -6.86 -4.82 -16.48
N ASN A 113 -5.95 -4.16 -15.72
CA ASN A 113 -4.56 -4.57 -15.64
C ASN A 113 -4.23 -5.21 -14.29
N GLY A 114 -5.25 -5.74 -13.59
CA GLY A 114 -5.04 -6.49 -12.36
C GLY A 114 -4.56 -5.63 -11.21
N PHE A 115 -3.67 -6.17 -10.40
CA PHE A 115 -3.14 -5.49 -9.23
C PHE A 115 -1.62 -5.43 -9.26
N LEU A 116 -1.09 -4.40 -8.63
CA LEU A 116 0.35 -4.26 -8.40
C LEU A 116 0.55 -4.11 -6.91
N THR A 117 1.23 -5.07 -6.30
CA THR A 117 1.59 -4.98 -4.89
C THR A 117 3.03 -4.57 -4.76
N VAL A 118 3.28 -3.48 -4.04
CA VAL A 118 4.63 -3.09 -3.66
C VAL A 118 4.84 -3.57 -2.24
N VAL A 119 5.82 -4.44 -2.05
CA VAL A 119 6.18 -4.96 -0.73
C VAL A 119 7.33 -4.13 -0.19
N PHE A 120 7.08 -3.44 0.91
CA PHE A 120 8.09 -2.62 1.57
C PHE A 120 8.68 -3.37 2.76
N ALA A 121 9.93 -3.10 3.06
CA ALA A 121 10.58 -3.57 4.27
C ALA A 121 10.79 -2.41 5.22
N ALA A 122 10.53 -2.62 6.51
CA ALA A 122 10.76 -1.67 7.57
C ALA A 122 11.54 -2.36 8.68
N GLU A 123 12.67 -1.79 9.06
CA GLU A 123 13.51 -2.33 10.14
C GLU A 123 13.42 -1.47 11.39
N GLU A 124 12.71 -0.35 11.30
CA GLU A 124 12.45 0.56 12.43
C GLU A 124 10.96 0.79 12.53
N TRP A 125 10.45 0.72 13.73
CA TRP A 125 9.02 0.89 13.98
C TRP A 125 8.83 1.37 15.41
N THR A 126 7.60 1.83 15.72
CA THR A 126 7.18 2.19 17.07
C THR A 126 5.96 1.38 17.43
N GLY A 127 5.92 0.88 18.65
CA GLY A 127 4.79 0.15 19.19
C GLY A 127 5.00 -1.36 19.18
N GLU A 128 3.96 -2.07 19.63
CA GLU A 128 3.92 -3.53 19.64
C GLU A 128 2.75 -3.98 18.77
N PRO A 129 2.91 -5.07 18.01
CA PRO A 129 1.82 -5.51 17.15
C PRO A 129 0.63 -5.99 17.98
N GLU A 130 -0.55 -5.56 17.55
CA GLU A 130 -1.81 -5.98 18.16
C GLU A 130 -2.84 -6.21 17.06
N ASN A 131 -3.84 -7.02 17.34
CA ASN A 131 -4.90 -7.29 16.38
C ASN A 131 -5.95 -6.18 16.46
N ARG A 132 -5.86 -5.21 15.57
CA ARG A 132 -6.76 -4.06 15.54
C ARG A 132 -8.00 -4.29 14.70
N GLU A 133 -8.02 -5.39 13.94
CA GLU A 133 -9.18 -5.75 13.11
C GLU A 133 -9.52 -7.22 13.34
N PRO A 134 -10.01 -7.56 14.54
CA PRO A 134 -10.22 -8.97 14.91
C PRO A 134 -11.27 -9.68 14.06
N ARG A 135 -12.15 -8.95 13.38
CA ARG A 135 -13.10 -9.59 12.49
C ARG A 135 -12.42 -10.11 11.21
N LYS A 136 -11.35 -9.45 10.80
CA LYS A 136 -10.60 -9.84 9.60
C LYS A 136 -9.47 -10.80 9.91
N HIS A 137 -8.91 -10.71 11.10
CA HIS A 137 -7.70 -11.43 11.46
C HIS A 137 -7.90 -12.23 12.74
N ALA A 138 -7.51 -13.50 12.70
CA ALA A 138 -7.57 -14.36 13.88
C ALA A 138 -6.47 -13.98 14.85
N GLN A 139 -5.29 -13.59 14.36
CA GLN A 139 -4.19 -13.13 15.20
C GLN A 139 -3.24 -12.26 14.39
N VAL A 140 -2.50 -11.43 15.13
CA VAL A 140 -1.42 -10.57 14.60
C VAL A 140 -0.26 -10.74 15.59
N ARG A 141 0.90 -11.13 15.12
CA ARG A 141 2.03 -11.35 16.02
C ARG A 141 3.36 -11.43 15.30
N TRP A 142 4.43 -11.38 16.09
CA TRP A 142 5.76 -11.68 15.61
C TRP A 142 5.87 -13.18 15.31
N VAL A 143 6.48 -13.50 14.17
CA VAL A 143 6.71 -14.88 13.77
C VAL A 143 8.19 -15.04 13.42
N ASP A 144 8.80 -16.07 13.96
CA ASP A 144 10.19 -16.39 13.66
C ASP A 144 10.32 -16.78 12.19
N THR A 145 11.26 -16.17 11.49
CA THR A 145 11.45 -16.43 10.06
C THR A 145 11.87 -17.89 9.80
N GLU A 146 12.45 -18.54 10.76
CA GLU A 146 12.84 -19.96 10.60
C GLU A 146 11.62 -20.88 10.57
N LEU A 147 10.46 -20.40 10.98
CA LEU A 147 9.21 -21.16 10.89
C LEU A 147 8.55 -21.05 9.52
N PHE A 148 9.07 -20.20 8.65
CA PHE A 148 8.52 -20.06 7.31
C PHE A 148 8.87 -21.30 6.50
N PRO A 149 7.91 -21.80 5.67
CA PRO A 149 8.25 -22.91 4.80
C PRO A 149 9.32 -22.47 3.79
N THR A 150 10.32 -23.29 3.60
CA THR A 150 11.31 -23.04 2.57
C THR A 150 10.68 -23.38 1.22
N SER A 151 10.87 -22.52 0.23
CA SER A 151 10.42 -22.85 -1.10
C SER A 151 11.28 -23.97 -1.64
N ALA A 152 10.63 -24.89 -2.27
CA ALA A 152 11.31 -26.01 -2.88
C ALA A 152 11.66 -25.67 -4.33
#